data_899a3a0c5ed3f4e3b281b9d75aec23d6
#
_entry.id   899a3a0c5ed3f4e3b281b9d75aec23d6
#
_cell.length_a   1.000
_cell.length_b   1.000
_cell.length_c   1.000
_cell.angle_alpha   90.00
_cell.angle_beta   90.00
_cell.angle_gamma   90.00
#
_symmetry.space_group_name_H-M   'P 1'
#
loop_
_entity.id
_entity.type
_entity.pdbx_description
1 polymer ?
#
loop_
_entity_poly.entity_id
_entity_poly.type
_entity_poly.pdbx_seq_one_letter_code
_entity_poly.pdbx_strand_id
1 'polypeptide(L)'
;MSKKYIQSYLVNMRHFIAALYRFTRYRYFFYTAMLPLLGAASVSTYITTYKTLLTLLCVALAYHTFAYVLNDIIDLPIDKNVPSRANYPLVCGQISTKQALFFALMQILLVFWLTIWQGGGIRANVLIGAGFLFMSCYNLLGKHCFFPPLTDLVQGLAWGLLVLYGAVMVHNQITDLTMIIFAFEILFIIYVNGAPGGIRDLNTDLKNGAYTTPIFLGVRVDDDCRLVAVPGRFTAYAMILYSILIGLILLTLARNDVGYDPLAWNITFSTILALLIFSFVLTWKMLSLLYAQYKPGNFQKLCDIGWKHTLTILTLPAILFFLPLNLQFLFVMLSAFAFPQIITKLLDGPLRYEIWENNL
;
A
#
# COMPACT_ATOMS: atom_id res chain seq x y z
N MET A 1 -40.82 -6.65 18.73
CA MET A 1 -39.46 -7.22 18.92
C MET A 1 -38.96 -6.80 20.29
N SER A 2 -38.49 -7.72 21.15
CA SER A 2 -38.03 -7.36 22.50
C SER A 2 -36.70 -6.58 22.40
N LYS A 3 -36.45 -5.60 23.31
CA LYS A 3 -35.17 -4.86 23.40
C LYS A 3 -33.96 -5.79 23.38
N LYS A 4 -34.05 -6.95 24.01
CA LYS A 4 -33.01 -7.97 24.10
C LYS A 4 -32.68 -8.59 22.73
N TYR A 5 -33.67 -8.76 21.85
CA TYR A 5 -33.47 -9.30 20.50
C TYR A 5 -32.77 -8.29 19.58
N ILE A 6 -33.17 -7.02 19.66
CA ILE A 6 -32.51 -5.92 18.91
C ILE A 6 -31.07 -5.79 19.35
N GLN A 7 -30.79 -5.83 20.64
CA GLN A 7 -29.43 -5.69 21.19
C GLN A 7 -28.54 -6.87 20.76
N SER A 8 -29.02 -8.11 20.79
CA SER A 8 -28.29 -9.28 20.29
C SER A 8 -28.01 -9.18 18.79
N TYR A 9 -28.99 -8.75 17.99
CA TYR A 9 -28.81 -8.55 16.55
C TYR A 9 -27.74 -7.50 16.22
N LEU A 10 -27.75 -6.35 16.92
CA LEU A 10 -26.77 -5.28 16.75
C LEU A 10 -25.35 -5.72 17.12
N VAL A 11 -25.20 -6.52 18.18
CA VAL A 11 -23.91 -7.10 18.59
C VAL A 11 -23.37 -8.04 17.52
N ASN A 12 -24.20 -8.95 17.01
CA ASN A 12 -23.82 -9.89 15.95
C ASN A 12 -23.43 -9.17 14.66
N MET A 13 -24.20 -8.15 14.27
CA MET A 13 -23.91 -7.33 13.09
C MET A 13 -22.57 -6.58 13.24
N ARG A 14 -22.28 -6.01 14.43
CA ARG A 14 -20.99 -5.36 14.72
C ARG A 14 -19.83 -6.35 14.58
N HIS A 15 -19.95 -7.55 15.13
CA HIS A 15 -18.92 -8.59 15.00
C HIS A 15 -18.71 -9.01 13.54
N PHE A 16 -19.77 -9.15 12.77
CA PHE A 16 -19.68 -9.47 11.34
C PHE A 16 -18.97 -8.35 10.55
N ILE A 17 -19.35 -7.09 10.78
CA ILE A 17 -18.71 -5.94 10.13
C ILE A 17 -17.23 -5.85 10.52
N ALA A 18 -16.89 -6.05 11.79
CA ALA A 18 -15.50 -6.05 12.25
C ALA A 18 -14.67 -7.19 11.60
N ALA A 19 -15.27 -8.38 11.49
CA ALA A 19 -14.62 -9.52 10.81
C ALA A 19 -14.38 -9.21 9.32
N LEU A 20 -15.37 -8.68 8.61
CA LEU A 20 -15.24 -8.30 7.19
C LEU A 20 -14.20 -7.19 7.01
N TYR A 21 -14.19 -6.19 7.88
CA TYR A 21 -13.23 -5.09 7.86
C TYR A 21 -11.79 -5.59 8.03
N ARG A 22 -11.55 -6.53 8.97
CA ARG A 22 -10.24 -7.16 9.18
C ARG A 22 -9.86 -8.06 8.01
N PHE A 23 -10.81 -8.85 7.52
CA PHE A 23 -10.61 -9.78 6.41
C PHE A 23 -10.21 -9.08 5.11
N THR A 24 -10.80 -7.92 4.80
CA THR A 24 -10.47 -7.14 3.62
C THR A 24 -9.27 -6.21 3.82
N ARG A 25 -8.71 -6.14 5.04
CA ARG A 25 -7.67 -5.17 5.43
C ARG A 25 -8.00 -3.74 5.02
N TYR A 26 -9.27 -3.34 5.11
CA TYR A 26 -9.81 -2.08 4.60
C TYR A 26 -9.08 -0.85 5.12
N ARG A 27 -8.46 -0.89 6.29
CA ARG A 27 -7.67 0.22 6.85
C ARG A 27 -6.51 0.68 5.96
N TYR A 28 -6.04 -0.17 5.04
CA TYR A 28 -4.97 0.14 4.08
C TYR A 28 -5.50 0.53 2.70
N PHE A 29 -6.83 0.57 2.53
CA PHE A 29 -7.49 0.86 1.25
C PHE A 29 -7.06 2.20 0.64
N PHE A 30 -6.75 3.18 1.48
CA PHE A 30 -6.26 4.50 1.05
C PHE A 30 -5.15 4.41 -0.01
N TYR A 31 -4.16 3.58 0.23
CA TYR A 31 -3.05 3.37 -0.69
C TYR A 31 -3.53 2.89 -2.06
N THR A 32 -4.36 1.85 -2.09
CA THR A 32 -4.88 1.29 -3.35
C THR A 32 -5.81 2.27 -4.07
N ALA A 33 -6.65 3.00 -3.34
CA ALA A 33 -7.54 4.01 -3.92
C ALA A 33 -6.77 5.13 -4.62
N MET A 34 -5.62 5.51 -4.10
CA MET A 34 -4.77 6.56 -4.66
C MET A 34 -4.29 6.22 -6.08
N LEU A 35 -3.97 4.96 -6.37
CA LEU A 35 -3.30 4.57 -7.61
C LEU A 35 -4.10 4.88 -8.89
N PRO A 36 -5.35 4.40 -9.05
CA PRO A 36 -6.11 4.74 -10.24
C PRO A 36 -6.52 6.23 -10.27
N LEU A 37 -6.62 6.88 -9.11
CA LEU A 37 -6.89 8.32 -9.05
C LEU A 37 -5.68 9.15 -9.53
N LEU A 38 -4.45 8.79 -9.18
CA LEU A 38 -3.23 9.40 -9.70
C LEU A 38 -3.14 9.23 -11.22
N GLY A 39 -3.45 8.03 -11.71
CA GLY A 39 -3.52 7.78 -13.15
C GLY A 39 -4.55 8.67 -13.85
N ALA A 40 -5.76 8.76 -13.31
CA ALA A 40 -6.81 9.63 -13.83
C ALA A 40 -6.39 11.12 -13.81
N ALA A 41 -5.79 11.58 -12.71
CA ALA A 41 -5.32 12.96 -12.57
C ALA A 41 -4.17 13.31 -13.52
N SER A 42 -3.36 12.34 -13.94
CA SER A 42 -2.25 12.56 -14.87
C SER A 42 -2.68 12.88 -16.31
N VAL A 43 -3.94 12.61 -16.65
CA VAL A 43 -4.50 12.83 -18.01
C VAL A 43 -5.66 13.82 -18.03
N SER A 44 -6.17 14.24 -16.87
CA SER A 44 -7.31 15.17 -16.78
C SER A 44 -7.25 16.03 -15.52
N THR A 45 -7.48 17.33 -15.71
CA THR A 45 -7.61 18.29 -14.61
C THR A 45 -9.00 18.27 -13.95
N TYR A 46 -9.96 17.57 -14.54
CA TYR A 46 -11.34 17.48 -14.05
C TYR A 46 -11.80 16.03 -13.94
N ILE A 47 -12.55 15.74 -12.89
CA ILE A 47 -13.33 14.50 -12.83
C ILE A 47 -14.46 14.62 -13.83
N THR A 48 -14.41 13.85 -14.89
CA THR A 48 -15.38 13.91 -15.98
C THR A 48 -16.80 13.53 -15.54
N THR A 49 -16.96 12.56 -14.65
CA THR A 49 -18.25 12.17 -14.07
C THR A 49 -18.09 11.50 -12.72
N TYR A 50 -19.10 11.65 -11.83
CA TYR A 50 -19.18 10.88 -10.57
C TYR A 50 -19.19 9.37 -10.82
N LYS A 51 -19.75 8.92 -11.95
CA LYS A 51 -19.77 7.52 -12.36
C LYS A 51 -18.35 7.01 -12.53
N THR A 52 -17.48 7.73 -13.23
CA THR A 52 -16.07 7.37 -13.41
C THR A 52 -15.34 7.28 -12.08
N LEU A 53 -15.49 8.31 -11.24
CA LEU A 53 -14.85 8.32 -9.91
C LEU A 53 -15.28 7.12 -9.06
N LEU A 54 -16.59 6.87 -8.98
CA LEU A 54 -17.11 5.73 -8.23
C LEU A 54 -16.60 4.41 -8.77
N THR A 55 -16.54 4.26 -10.11
CA THR A 55 -15.99 3.06 -10.74
C THR A 55 -14.52 2.85 -10.37
N LEU A 56 -13.67 3.89 -10.44
CA LEU A 56 -12.26 3.79 -10.07
C LEU A 56 -12.09 3.38 -8.61
N LEU A 57 -12.90 3.94 -7.69
CA LEU A 57 -12.87 3.58 -6.27
C LEU A 57 -13.37 2.15 -6.02
N CYS A 58 -14.44 1.72 -6.67
CA CYS A 58 -14.97 0.36 -6.55
C CYS A 58 -13.98 -0.68 -7.12
N VAL A 59 -13.35 -0.38 -8.27
CA VAL A 59 -12.29 -1.23 -8.85
C VAL A 59 -11.09 -1.30 -7.91
N ALA A 60 -10.65 -0.16 -7.37
CA ALA A 60 -9.56 -0.13 -6.39
C ALA A 60 -9.89 -0.97 -5.15
N LEU A 61 -11.13 -0.89 -4.63
CA LEU A 61 -11.56 -1.67 -3.47
C LEU A 61 -11.61 -3.17 -3.76
N ALA A 62 -12.14 -3.55 -4.91
CA ALA A 62 -12.21 -4.96 -5.30
C ALA A 62 -10.79 -5.52 -5.54
N TYR A 63 -9.93 -4.78 -6.23
CA TYR A 63 -8.53 -5.17 -6.43
C TYR A 63 -7.76 -5.28 -5.11
N HIS A 64 -7.91 -4.31 -4.21
CA HIS A 64 -7.36 -4.33 -2.85
C HIS A 64 -7.78 -5.59 -2.10
N THR A 65 -9.10 -5.86 -2.10
CA THR A 65 -9.67 -7.02 -1.44
C THR A 65 -9.09 -8.31 -2.01
N PHE A 66 -9.01 -8.45 -3.33
CA PHE A 66 -8.37 -9.60 -3.98
C PHE A 66 -6.94 -9.78 -3.52
N ALA A 67 -6.12 -8.71 -3.60
CA ALA A 67 -4.69 -8.75 -3.30
C ALA A 67 -4.42 -9.22 -1.86
N TYR A 68 -5.13 -8.65 -0.89
CA TYR A 68 -4.92 -8.99 0.52
C TYR A 68 -5.56 -10.30 0.95
N VAL A 69 -6.74 -10.66 0.41
CA VAL A 69 -7.36 -11.95 0.73
C VAL A 69 -6.54 -13.10 0.15
N LEU A 70 -6.03 -12.95 -1.08
CA LEU A 70 -5.14 -13.97 -1.66
C LEU A 70 -3.84 -14.09 -0.86
N ASN A 71 -3.25 -12.97 -0.43
CA ASN A 71 -2.09 -12.97 0.44
C ASN A 71 -2.37 -13.73 1.77
N ASP A 72 -3.49 -13.42 2.44
CA ASP A 72 -3.87 -14.08 3.70
C ASP A 72 -4.11 -15.59 3.53
N ILE A 73 -4.60 -16.03 2.35
CA ILE A 73 -4.74 -17.47 2.03
C ILE A 73 -3.38 -18.15 1.92
N ILE A 74 -2.45 -17.54 1.20
CA ILE A 74 -1.12 -18.10 0.97
C ILE A 74 -0.28 -18.07 2.26
N ASP A 75 -0.36 -16.97 3.01
CA ASP A 75 0.39 -16.80 4.26
C ASP A 75 -0.25 -17.49 5.47
N LEU A 76 -1.41 -18.13 5.33
CA LEU A 76 -2.14 -18.75 6.44
C LEU A 76 -1.28 -19.70 7.31
N PRO A 77 -0.38 -20.55 6.76
CA PRO A 77 0.48 -21.38 7.59
C PRO A 77 1.43 -20.58 8.49
N ILE A 78 1.92 -19.44 8.00
CA ILE A 78 2.79 -18.51 8.73
C ILE A 78 1.98 -17.74 9.76
N ASP A 79 0.84 -17.17 9.35
CA ASP A 79 -0.02 -16.32 10.16
C ASP A 79 -0.60 -17.05 11.40
N LYS A 80 -0.80 -18.35 11.33
CA LYS A 80 -1.20 -19.18 12.48
C LYS A 80 -0.19 -19.18 13.63
N ASN A 81 1.08 -18.91 13.33
CA ASN A 81 2.16 -18.86 14.30
C ASN A 81 2.44 -17.44 14.81
N VAL A 82 1.68 -16.44 14.34
CA VAL A 82 1.87 -15.03 14.72
C VAL A 82 0.79 -14.61 15.71
N PRO A 83 1.13 -14.35 17.00
CA PRO A 83 0.13 -14.03 18.04
C PRO A 83 -0.78 -12.86 17.70
N SER A 84 -0.25 -11.80 17.06
CA SER A 84 -1.01 -10.62 16.62
C SER A 84 -2.04 -10.95 15.54
N ARG A 85 -1.92 -12.09 14.86
CA ARG A 85 -2.83 -12.58 13.82
C ARG A 85 -3.92 -13.54 14.33
N ALA A 86 -3.87 -13.94 15.59
CA ALA A 86 -4.78 -14.94 16.16
C ALA A 86 -6.28 -14.64 15.97
N ASN A 87 -6.65 -13.35 15.95
CA ASN A 87 -8.03 -12.89 15.76
C ASN A 87 -8.41 -12.61 14.29
N TYR A 88 -7.54 -12.90 13.33
CA TYR A 88 -7.87 -12.74 11.90
C TYR A 88 -8.85 -13.82 11.47
N PRO A 89 -9.90 -13.49 10.67
CA PRO A 89 -11.00 -14.41 10.35
C PRO A 89 -10.59 -15.74 9.72
N LEU A 90 -9.52 -15.74 8.90
CA LEU A 90 -8.96 -16.98 8.33
C LEU A 90 -8.19 -17.78 9.38
N VAL A 91 -7.41 -17.11 10.24
CA VAL A 91 -6.56 -17.76 11.26
C VAL A 91 -7.43 -18.43 12.34
N CYS A 92 -8.45 -17.72 12.83
CA CYS A 92 -9.37 -18.25 13.85
C CYS A 92 -10.50 -19.13 13.28
N GLY A 93 -10.54 -19.38 11.95
CA GLY A 93 -11.50 -20.28 11.32
C GLY A 93 -12.90 -19.71 11.15
N GLN A 94 -13.12 -18.41 11.33
CA GLN A 94 -14.43 -17.77 11.06
C GLN A 94 -14.79 -17.81 9.58
N ILE A 95 -13.80 -17.80 8.70
CA ILE A 95 -13.92 -17.92 7.24
C ILE A 95 -13.04 -19.08 6.79
N SER A 96 -13.58 -20.03 6.04
CA SER A 96 -12.78 -21.11 5.47
C SER A 96 -11.95 -20.63 4.28
N THR A 97 -10.84 -21.30 4.00
CA THR A 97 -9.97 -21.00 2.83
C THR A 97 -10.75 -21.09 1.51
N LYS A 98 -11.71 -22.01 1.38
CA LYS A 98 -12.55 -22.14 0.19
C LYS A 98 -13.48 -20.92 0.01
N GLN A 99 -14.09 -20.44 1.09
CA GLN A 99 -14.93 -19.24 1.06
C GLN A 99 -14.10 -18.00 0.73
N ALA A 100 -12.91 -17.86 1.33
CA ALA A 100 -11.99 -16.77 1.06
C ALA A 100 -11.53 -16.74 -0.41
N LEU A 101 -11.17 -17.92 -0.94
CA LEU A 101 -10.75 -18.03 -2.36
C LEU A 101 -11.92 -17.68 -3.30
N PHE A 102 -13.12 -18.21 -3.05
CA PHE A 102 -14.30 -17.84 -3.81
C PHE A 102 -14.56 -16.34 -3.78
N PHE A 103 -14.47 -15.72 -2.60
CA PHE A 103 -14.65 -14.28 -2.43
C PHE A 103 -13.59 -13.48 -3.19
N ALA A 104 -12.32 -13.90 -3.16
CA ALA A 104 -11.24 -13.28 -3.92
C ALA A 104 -11.48 -13.36 -5.44
N LEU A 105 -11.86 -14.54 -5.96
CA LEU A 105 -12.14 -14.72 -7.39
C LEU A 105 -13.33 -13.88 -7.87
N MET A 106 -14.36 -13.71 -7.04
CA MET A 106 -15.50 -12.84 -7.35
C MET A 106 -15.09 -11.37 -7.54
N GLN A 107 -14.01 -10.91 -6.87
CA GLN A 107 -13.50 -9.55 -7.08
C GLN A 107 -12.95 -9.34 -8.50
N ILE A 108 -12.34 -10.37 -9.08
CA ILE A 108 -11.85 -10.32 -10.48
C ILE A 108 -13.03 -10.09 -11.42
N LEU A 109 -14.09 -10.90 -11.28
CA LEU A 109 -15.30 -10.77 -12.12
C LEU A 109 -15.97 -9.40 -11.95
N LEU A 110 -16.06 -8.92 -10.71
CA LEU A 110 -16.60 -7.61 -10.39
C LEU A 110 -15.81 -6.48 -11.06
N VAL A 111 -14.48 -6.54 -11.04
CA VAL A 111 -13.62 -5.52 -11.65
C VAL A 111 -13.79 -5.50 -13.17
N PHE A 112 -13.79 -6.65 -13.84
CA PHE A 112 -14.03 -6.69 -15.28
C PHE A 112 -15.43 -6.19 -15.64
N TRP A 113 -16.44 -6.57 -14.88
CA TRP A 113 -17.80 -6.06 -15.06
C TRP A 113 -17.89 -4.54 -14.91
N LEU A 114 -17.31 -3.97 -13.85
CA LEU A 114 -17.26 -2.52 -13.61
C LEU A 114 -16.53 -1.78 -14.73
N THR A 115 -15.41 -2.35 -15.21
CA THR A 115 -14.62 -1.78 -16.32
C THR A 115 -15.45 -1.70 -17.59
N ILE A 116 -16.13 -2.79 -17.97
CA ILE A 116 -16.98 -2.85 -19.17
C ILE A 116 -18.20 -1.94 -19.00
N TRP A 117 -18.85 -1.95 -17.84
CA TRP A 117 -20.02 -1.11 -17.54
C TRP A 117 -19.71 0.39 -17.63
N GLN A 118 -18.48 0.81 -17.29
CA GLN A 118 -18.01 2.18 -17.44
C GLN A 118 -17.67 2.54 -18.90
N GLY A 119 -17.58 1.57 -19.78
CA GLY A 119 -17.15 1.76 -21.17
C GLY A 119 -15.65 1.59 -21.38
N GLY A 120 -14.96 0.95 -20.43
CA GLY A 120 -13.55 0.60 -20.55
C GLY A 120 -13.31 -0.36 -21.69
N GLY A 121 -12.42 0.02 -22.62
CA GLY A 121 -12.06 -0.77 -23.81
C GLY A 121 -11.08 -1.91 -23.48
N ILE A 122 -10.58 -2.55 -24.53
CA ILE A 122 -9.66 -3.70 -24.42
C ILE A 122 -8.39 -3.33 -23.64
N ARG A 123 -7.86 -2.11 -23.80
CA ARG A 123 -6.65 -1.65 -23.10
C ARG A 123 -6.83 -1.64 -21.58
N ALA A 124 -7.96 -1.11 -21.08
CA ALA A 124 -8.26 -1.10 -19.67
C ALA A 124 -8.38 -2.54 -19.11
N ASN A 125 -9.07 -3.43 -19.84
CA ASN A 125 -9.22 -4.82 -19.43
C ASN A 125 -7.88 -5.58 -19.44
N VAL A 126 -7.00 -5.34 -20.40
CA VAL A 126 -5.65 -5.94 -20.44
C VAL A 126 -4.80 -5.44 -19.27
N LEU A 127 -4.80 -4.14 -18.98
CA LEU A 127 -4.02 -3.56 -17.87
C LEU A 127 -4.46 -4.14 -16.53
N ILE A 128 -5.75 -4.17 -16.25
CA ILE A 128 -6.24 -4.68 -14.96
C ILE A 128 -6.08 -6.20 -14.85
N GLY A 129 -6.25 -6.94 -15.97
CA GLY A 129 -5.99 -8.38 -16.03
C GLY A 129 -4.52 -8.71 -15.77
N ALA A 130 -3.59 -7.95 -16.36
CA ALA A 130 -2.16 -8.06 -16.07
C ALA A 130 -1.86 -7.74 -14.60
N GLY A 131 -2.53 -6.74 -14.01
CA GLY A 131 -2.43 -6.43 -12.60
C GLY A 131 -2.79 -7.62 -11.70
N PHE A 132 -3.93 -8.27 -11.95
CA PHE A 132 -4.32 -9.50 -11.23
C PHE A 132 -3.32 -10.64 -11.43
N LEU A 133 -2.79 -10.80 -12.64
CA LEU A 133 -1.78 -11.83 -12.92
C LEU A 133 -0.51 -11.59 -12.11
N PHE A 134 0.07 -10.39 -12.18
CA PHE A 134 1.28 -10.06 -11.43
C PHE A 134 1.06 -10.13 -9.91
N MET A 135 -0.11 -9.70 -9.40
CA MET A 135 -0.45 -9.83 -7.99
C MET A 135 -0.54 -11.30 -7.56
N SER A 136 -1.11 -12.16 -8.39
CA SER A 136 -1.16 -13.60 -8.14
C SER A 136 0.23 -14.22 -8.15
N CYS A 137 1.08 -13.87 -9.13
CA CYS A 137 2.46 -14.33 -9.20
C CYS A 137 3.26 -13.92 -7.95
N TYR A 138 3.12 -12.66 -7.53
CA TYR A 138 3.77 -12.18 -6.30
C TYR A 138 3.34 -12.98 -5.07
N ASN A 139 2.04 -13.15 -4.86
CA ASN A 139 1.54 -13.87 -3.69
C ASN A 139 1.99 -15.34 -3.68
N LEU A 140 2.01 -16.00 -4.83
CA LEU A 140 2.40 -17.41 -4.93
C LEU A 140 3.91 -17.63 -4.78
N LEU A 141 4.73 -16.70 -5.25
CA LEU A 141 6.18 -16.89 -5.38
C LEU A 141 7.00 -16.04 -4.38
N GLY A 142 6.40 -14.96 -3.83
CA GLY A 142 7.11 -13.88 -3.15
C GLY A 142 8.07 -14.29 -2.05
N LYS A 143 7.65 -15.20 -1.17
CA LYS A 143 8.46 -15.62 0.00
C LYS A 143 9.41 -16.79 -0.27
N HIS A 144 9.33 -17.41 -1.45
CA HIS A 144 10.09 -18.62 -1.81
C HIS A 144 11.03 -18.41 -2.99
N CYS A 145 11.06 -17.20 -3.57
CA CYS A 145 11.91 -16.90 -4.71
C CYS A 145 13.37 -16.74 -4.26
N PHE A 146 14.30 -17.37 -5.00
CA PHE A 146 15.74 -17.26 -4.75
C PHE A 146 16.29 -15.84 -4.98
N PHE A 147 15.57 -14.99 -5.72
CA PHE A 147 15.93 -13.59 -5.99
C PHE A 147 14.77 -12.63 -5.61
N PRO A 148 14.62 -12.32 -4.31
CA PRO A 148 13.51 -11.52 -3.80
C PRO A 148 13.29 -10.14 -4.48
N PRO A 149 14.34 -9.40 -4.93
CA PRO A 149 14.11 -8.13 -5.65
C PRO A 149 13.25 -8.27 -6.91
N LEU A 150 13.25 -9.45 -7.57
CA LEU A 150 12.36 -9.72 -8.69
C LEU A 150 10.90 -9.81 -8.26
N THR A 151 10.62 -10.43 -7.12
CA THR A 151 9.24 -10.51 -6.60
C THR A 151 8.74 -9.15 -6.13
N ASP A 152 9.62 -8.32 -5.57
CA ASP A 152 9.30 -6.92 -5.24
C ASP A 152 8.95 -6.13 -6.52
N LEU A 153 9.68 -6.34 -7.63
CA LEU A 153 9.38 -5.76 -8.94
C LEU A 153 8.02 -6.24 -9.47
N VAL A 154 7.73 -7.55 -9.38
CA VAL A 154 6.44 -8.13 -9.81
C VAL A 154 5.29 -7.50 -9.02
N GLN A 155 5.44 -7.31 -7.71
CA GLN A 155 4.45 -6.62 -6.90
C GLN A 155 4.33 -5.14 -7.27
N GLY A 156 5.45 -4.46 -7.52
CA GLY A 156 5.46 -3.07 -7.99
C GLY A 156 4.70 -2.90 -9.31
N LEU A 157 4.91 -3.82 -10.26
CA LEU A 157 4.14 -3.86 -11.51
C LEU A 157 2.65 -4.08 -11.25
N ALA A 158 2.29 -5.01 -10.36
CA ALA A 158 0.90 -5.29 -10.01
C ALA A 158 0.15 -4.05 -9.49
N TRP A 159 0.77 -3.27 -8.62
CA TRP A 159 0.20 -2.02 -8.11
C TRP A 159 0.28 -0.89 -9.13
N GLY A 160 1.41 -0.73 -9.81
CA GLY A 160 1.62 0.33 -10.80
C GLY A 160 0.63 0.26 -11.97
N LEU A 161 0.21 -0.94 -12.39
CA LEU A 161 -0.78 -1.09 -13.46
C LEU A 161 -2.14 -0.45 -13.14
N LEU A 162 -2.49 -0.26 -11.87
CA LEU A 162 -3.67 0.53 -11.48
C LEU A 162 -3.55 2.01 -11.89
N VAL A 163 -2.33 2.57 -11.90
CA VAL A 163 -2.08 3.93 -12.37
C VAL A 163 -2.40 4.02 -13.87
N LEU A 164 -1.83 3.11 -14.67
CA LEU A 164 -2.09 3.06 -16.12
C LEU A 164 -3.58 2.81 -16.41
N TYR A 165 -4.20 1.91 -15.65
CA TYR A 165 -5.63 1.63 -15.73
C TYR A 165 -6.46 2.91 -15.51
N GLY A 166 -6.17 3.69 -14.46
CA GLY A 166 -6.87 4.93 -14.15
C GLY A 166 -6.79 5.96 -15.29
N ALA A 167 -5.61 6.14 -15.89
CA ALA A 167 -5.42 7.03 -17.03
C ALA A 167 -6.22 6.58 -18.26
N VAL A 168 -6.16 5.28 -18.60
CA VAL A 168 -6.86 4.70 -19.75
C VAL A 168 -8.37 4.73 -19.58
N MET A 169 -8.88 4.56 -18.35
CA MET A 169 -10.32 4.65 -18.05
C MET A 169 -10.91 6.04 -18.26
N VAL A 170 -10.11 7.10 -18.12
CA VAL A 170 -10.58 8.48 -18.27
C VAL A 170 -10.48 8.97 -19.73
N HIS A 171 -9.32 8.82 -20.36
CA HIS A 171 -9.05 9.38 -21.69
C HIS A 171 -8.47 8.38 -22.70
N ASN A 172 -8.35 7.09 -22.34
CA ASN A 172 -7.69 6.08 -23.18
C ASN A 172 -6.27 6.49 -23.63
N GLN A 173 -5.59 7.31 -22.80
CA GLN A 173 -4.26 7.86 -23.07
C GLN A 173 -3.32 7.54 -21.91
N ILE A 174 -2.03 7.47 -22.25
CA ILE A 174 -0.93 7.37 -21.30
C ILE A 174 0.02 8.52 -21.63
N THR A 175 0.16 9.46 -20.69
CA THR A 175 1.06 10.60 -20.86
C THR A 175 2.42 10.32 -20.23
N ASP A 176 3.43 11.18 -20.48
CA ASP A 176 4.72 11.08 -19.81
C ASP A 176 4.55 11.20 -18.28
N LEU A 177 3.63 12.05 -17.82
CA LEU A 177 3.31 12.18 -16.41
C LEU A 177 2.75 10.88 -15.83
N THR A 178 1.85 10.21 -16.57
CA THR A 178 1.36 8.88 -16.19
C THR A 178 2.51 7.88 -16.04
N MET A 179 3.47 7.90 -16.98
CA MET A 179 4.63 6.99 -16.92
C MET A 179 5.58 7.30 -15.77
N ILE A 180 5.75 8.58 -15.42
CA ILE A 180 6.54 8.96 -14.23
C ILE A 180 5.87 8.43 -12.95
N ILE A 181 4.55 8.58 -12.82
CA ILE A 181 3.81 8.08 -11.65
C ILE A 181 3.87 6.54 -11.61
N PHE A 182 3.72 5.88 -12.74
CA PHE A 182 3.84 4.42 -12.85
C PHE A 182 5.22 3.93 -12.40
N ALA A 183 6.30 4.58 -12.89
CA ALA A 183 7.66 4.25 -12.49
C ALA A 183 7.89 4.52 -11.00
N PHE A 184 7.37 5.65 -10.48
CA PHE A 184 7.44 5.98 -9.05
C PHE A 184 6.78 4.88 -8.21
N GLU A 185 5.60 4.43 -8.60
CA GLU A 185 4.86 3.40 -7.87
C GLU A 185 5.62 2.07 -7.83
N ILE A 186 6.16 1.62 -8.94
CA ILE A 186 6.97 0.39 -8.98
C ILE A 186 8.16 0.51 -8.02
N LEU A 187 8.92 1.59 -8.13
CA LEU A 187 10.09 1.81 -7.28
C LEU A 187 9.74 2.01 -5.81
N PHE A 188 8.58 2.62 -5.54
CA PHE A 188 8.06 2.78 -4.19
C PHE A 188 7.76 1.43 -3.53
N ILE A 189 7.12 0.50 -4.23
CA ILE A 189 6.87 -0.86 -3.72
C ILE A 189 8.18 -1.62 -3.49
N ILE A 190 9.11 -1.56 -4.45
CA ILE A 190 10.44 -2.17 -4.30
C ILE A 190 11.15 -1.61 -3.06
N TYR A 191 11.08 -0.29 -2.85
CA TYR A 191 11.65 0.36 -1.67
C TYR A 191 10.97 -0.06 -0.37
N VAL A 192 9.64 -0.04 -0.33
CA VAL A 192 8.87 -0.40 0.88
C VAL A 192 9.14 -1.86 1.29
N ASN A 193 9.10 -2.78 0.36
CA ASN A 193 9.36 -4.20 0.64
C ASN A 193 10.82 -4.46 0.98
N GLY A 194 11.72 -3.87 0.20
CA GLY A 194 13.15 -4.11 0.34
C GLY A 194 13.81 -3.39 1.50
N ALA A 195 13.19 -2.34 2.05
CA ALA A 195 13.77 -1.57 3.14
C ALA A 195 12.82 -1.47 4.35
N PRO A 196 11.93 -0.46 4.50
CA PRO A 196 11.20 -0.28 5.76
C PRO A 196 10.25 -1.44 6.09
N GLY A 197 9.52 -1.97 5.11
CA GLY A 197 8.61 -3.09 5.31
C GLY A 197 9.34 -4.41 5.58
N GLY A 198 10.36 -4.69 4.76
CA GLY A 198 11.13 -5.92 4.92
C GLY A 198 11.92 -5.99 6.24
N ILE A 199 12.40 -4.84 6.76
CA ILE A 199 13.01 -4.81 8.10
C ILE A 199 11.96 -5.03 9.19
N ARG A 200 10.77 -4.46 9.05
CA ARG A 200 9.67 -4.68 9.98
C ARG A 200 9.36 -6.16 10.16
N ASP A 201 9.27 -6.88 9.03
CA ASP A 201 8.83 -8.26 9.02
C ASP A 201 9.99 -9.26 9.17
N LEU A 202 11.25 -8.78 9.23
CA LEU A 202 12.49 -9.56 9.17
C LEU A 202 12.55 -10.71 10.18
N ASN A 203 12.17 -10.47 11.44
CA ASN A 203 12.20 -11.51 12.48
C ASN A 203 11.19 -12.62 12.20
N THR A 204 9.98 -12.25 11.81
CA THR A 204 8.92 -13.20 11.44
C THR A 204 9.32 -13.99 10.19
N ASP A 205 9.88 -13.33 9.19
CA ASP A 205 10.32 -13.94 7.95
C ASP A 205 11.44 -14.95 8.19
N LEU A 206 12.46 -14.59 8.99
CA LEU A 206 13.54 -15.51 9.36
C LEU A 206 13.03 -16.75 10.11
N LYS A 207 12.13 -16.57 11.09
CA LYS A 207 11.56 -17.68 11.88
C LYS A 207 10.72 -18.65 11.04
N ASN A 208 10.09 -18.15 9.99
CA ASN A 208 9.24 -18.96 9.10
C ASN A 208 9.94 -19.40 7.80
N GLY A 209 11.24 -19.17 7.67
CA GLY A 209 12.00 -19.57 6.49
C GLY A 209 11.65 -18.80 5.22
N ALA A 210 11.02 -17.65 5.32
CA ALA A 210 10.76 -16.76 4.19
C ALA A 210 12.06 -16.10 3.73
N TYR A 211 12.22 -15.93 2.42
CA TYR A 211 13.42 -15.34 1.82
C TYR A 211 13.06 -14.01 1.16
N THR A 212 13.38 -12.92 1.85
CA THR A 212 13.01 -11.54 1.49
C THR A 212 14.23 -10.70 1.16
N THR A 213 14.05 -9.54 0.52
CA THR A 213 15.13 -8.67 0.06
C THR A 213 16.12 -8.27 1.17
N PRO A 214 15.73 -7.89 2.41
CA PRO A 214 16.69 -7.64 3.48
C PRO A 214 17.54 -8.88 3.82
N ILE A 215 16.92 -10.07 3.87
CA ILE A 215 17.61 -11.35 4.15
C ILE A 215 18.60 -11.65 3.03
N PHE A 216 18.20 -11.51 1.77
CA PHE A 216 19.05 -11.66 0.59
C PHE A 216 20.24 -10.69 0.63
N LEU A 217 20.03 -9.45 1.04
CA LEU A 217 21.06 -8.43 1.22
C LEU A 217 21.87 -8.63 2.52
N GLY A 218 21.59 -9.66 3.30
CA GLY A 218 22.38 -10.10 4.45
C GLY A 218 22.07 -9.37 5.76
N VAL A 219 20.93 -8.70 5.88
CA VAL A 219 20.46 -8.16 7.16
C VAL A 219 20.09 -9.31 8.09
N ARG A 220 20.48 -9.24 9.36
CA ARG A 220 20.25 -10.25 10.38
C ARG A 220 19.74 -9.64 11.67
N VAL A 221 18.85 -10.33 12.35
CA VAL A 221 18.45 -10.07 13.74
C VAL A 221 18.69 -11.33 14.57
N ASP A 222 18.89 -11.16 15.86
CA ASP A 222 18.92 -12.26 16.85
C ASP A 222 17.50 -12.62 17.34
N ASP A 223 17.41 -13.60 18.25
CA ASP A 223 16.13 -14.07 18.81
C ASP A 223 15.40 -12.99 19.62
N ASP A 224 16.13 -11.98 20.12
CA ASP A 224 15.57 -10.83 20.84
C ASP A 224 15.17 -9.68 19.89
N CYS A 225 15.02 -9.95 18.58
CA CYS A 225 14.74 -8.95 17.53
C CYS A 225 15.80 -7.83 17.44
N ARG A 226 17.06 -8.18 17.74
CA ARG A 226 18.17 -7.24 17.65
C ARG A 226 18.81 -7.30 16.28
N LEU A 227 19.13 -6.12 15.71
CA LEU A 227 19.92 -6.05 14.48
C LEU A 227 21.36 -6.46 14.79
N VAL A 228 21.76 -7.61 14.28
CA VAL A 228 23.12 -8.17 14.45
C VAL A 228 24.02 -7.78 13.29
N ALA A 229 23.48 -7.67 12.10
CA ALA A 229 24.24 -7.27 10.92
C ALA A 229 23.39 -6.43 9.96
N VAL A 230 23.95 -5.31 9.52
CA VAL A 230 23.40 -4.42 8.47
C VAL A 230 24.51 -4.18 7.45
N PRO A 231 24.63 -4.99 6.39
CA PRO A 231 25.66 -4.82 5.38
C PRO A 231 25.51 -3.52 4.60
N GLY A 232 26.64 -2.92 4.19
CA GLY A 232 26.68 -1.71 3.37
C GLY A 232 25.88 -1.83 2.06
N ARG A 233 25.82 -3.03 1.46
CA ARG A 233 24.99 -3.31 0.27
C ARG A 233 23.50 -3.09 0.50
N PHE A 234 22.97 -3.38 1.71
CA PHE A 234 21.58 -3.09 2.06
C PHE A 234 21.34 -1.58 2.15
N THR A 235 22.25 -0.87 2.82
CA THR A 235 22.15 0.59 2.93
C THR A 235 22.25 1.27 1.56
N ALA A 236 23.19 0.81 0.72
CA ALA A 236 23.34 1.33 -0.64
C ALA A 236 22.05 1.09 -1.46
N TYR A 237 21.48 -0.10 -1.41
CA TYR A 237 20.20 -0.44 -2.06
C TYR A 237 19.08 0.52 -1.62
N ALA A 238 18.87 0.67 -0.31
CA ALA A 238 17.84 1.55 0.23
C ALA A 238 18.04 3.02 -0.19
N MET A 239 19.28 3.51 -0.13
CA MET A 239 19.60 4.89 -0.48
C MET A 239 19.47 5.17 -1.97
N ILE A 240 19.88 4.24 -2.84
CA ILE A 240 19.73 4.38 -4.29
C ILE A 240 18.25 4.49 -4.65
N LEU A 241 17.41 3.56 -4.15
CA LEU A 241 15.97 3.60 -4.43
C LEU A 241 15.31 4.88 -3.89
N TYR A 242 15.65 5.29 -2.67
CA TYR A 242 15.16 6.54 -2.09
C TYR A 242 15.55 7.75 -2.95
N SER A 243 16.81 7.82 -3.40
CA SER A 243 17.29 8.92 -4.24
C SER A 243 16.57 8.96 -5.59
N ILE A 244 16.30 7.81 -6.21
CA ILE A 244 15.54 7.74 -7.46
C ILE A 244 14.09 8.21 -7.24
N LEU A 245 13.43 7.79 -6.16
CA LEU A 245 12.08 8.24 -5.83
C LEU A 245 12.00 9.76 -5.67
N ILE A 246 12.95 10.36 -4.94
CA ILE A 246 13.04 11.82 -4.80
C ILE A 246 13.34 12.47 -6.16
N GLY A 247 14.23 11.88 -6.95
CA GLY A 247 14.54 12.36 -8.31
C GLY A 247 13.31 12.41 -9.22
N LEU A 248 12.42 11.40 -9.16
CA LEU A 248 11.16 11.40 -9.92
C LEU A 248 10.18 12.50 -9.45
N ILE A 249 10.11 12.78 -8.13
CA ILE A 249 9.32 13.90 -7.61
C ILE A 249 9.88 15.23 -8.13
N LEU A 250 11.19 15.43 -8.04
CA LEU A 250 11.84 16.65 -8.53
C LEU A 250 11.71 16.83 -10.05
N LEU A 251 11.81 15.73 -10.82
CA LEU A 251 11.56 15.75 -12.25
C LEU A 251 10.13 16.22 -12.58
N THR A 252 9.15 15.77 -11.81
CA THR A 252 7.76 16.20 -12.01
C THR A 252 7.60 17.69 -11.67
N LEU A 253 8.22 18.17 -10.59
CA LEU A 253 8.21 19.59 -10.21
C LEU A 253 8.88 20.49 -11.26
N ALA A 254 9.89 20.00 -11.96
CA ALA A 254 10.60 20.75 -13.00
C ALA A 254 9.85 20.82 -14.35
N ARG A 255 8.74 20.09 -14.51
CA ARG A 255 7.94 20.12 -15.74
C ARG A 255 7.13 21.41 -15.83
N ASN A 256 7.24 22.08 -16.98
CA ASN A 256 6.52 23.33 -17.25
C ASN A 256 5.14 23.12 -17.90
N ASP A 257 4.80 21.88 -18.26
CA ASP A 257 3.56 21.51 -18.95
C ASP A 257 2.39 21.22 -17.99
N VAL A 258 2.64 21.24 -16.69
CA VAL A 258 1.59 21.12 -15.66
C VAL A 258 1.07 22.51 -15.36
N GLY A 259 -0.14 22.81 -15.84
CA GLY A 259 -0.79 24.11 -15.65
C GLY A 259 -1.23 24.36 -14.21
N TYR A 260 -0.30 24.76 -13.37
CA TYR A 260 -0.60 25.07 -11.97
C TYR A 260 -1.15 26.50 -11.81
N ASP A 261 -2.19 26.65 -10.99
CA ASP A 261 -2.57 27.95 -10.42
C ASP A 261 -1.40 28.49 -9.57
N PRO A 262 -1.00 29.78 -9.71
CA PRO A 262 0.15 30.34 -8.99
C PRO A 262 0.04 30.22 -7.46
N LEU A 263 -1.16 30.39 -6.90
CA LEU A 263 -1.37 30.26 -5.45
C LEU A 263 -1.29 28.78 -5.01
N ALA A 264 -1.95 27.90 -5.75
CA ALA A 264 -1.90 26.45 -5.49
C ALA A 264 -0.47 25.92 -5.67
N TRP A 265 0.27 26.42 -6.65
CA TRP A 265 1.68 26.09 -6.85
C TRP A 265 2.55 26.46 -5.65
N ASN A 266 2.43 27.68 -5.14
CA ASN A 266 3.21 28.13 -3.99
C ASN A 266 2.94 27.29 -2.74
N ILE A 267 1.66 26.97 -2.46
CA ILE A 267 1.28 26.12 -1.33
C ILE A 267 1.84 24.70 -1.54
N THR A 268 1.67 24.16 -2.73
CA THR A 268 2.13 22.81 -3.07
C THR A 268 3.65 22.70 -2.96
N PHE A 269 4.38 23.67 -3.56
CA PHE A 269 5.85 23.69 -3.52
C PHE A 269 6.37 23.74 -2.09
N SER A 270 5.84 24.67 -1.27
CA SER A 270 6.25 24.81 0.12
C SER A 270 5.96 23.55 0.94
N THR A 271 4.79 22.92 0.70
CA THR A 271 4.41 21.67 1.38
C THR A 271 5.32 20.52 0.96
N ILE A 272 5.61 20.38 -0.33
CA ILE A 272 6.51 19.34 -0.84
C ILE A 272 7.93 19.55 -0.29
N LEU A 273 8.45 20.78 -0.27
CA LEU A 273 9.76 21.07 0.30
C LEU A 273 9.82 20.68 1.79
N ALA A 274 8.81 21.05 2.58
CA ALA A 274 8.72 20.67 3.99
C ALA A 274 8.69 19.14 4.17
N LEU A 275 7.91 18.42 3.34
CA LEU A 275 7.85 16.96 3.37
C LEU A 275 9.18 16.32 2.94
N LEU A 276 9.88 16.88 1.95
CA LEU A 276 11.22 16.40 1.55
C LEU A 276 12.22 16.55 2.68
N ILE A 277 12.24 17.71 3.35
CA ILE A 277 13.10 17.94 4.52
C ILE A 277 12.75 16.94 5.64
N PHE A 278 11.48 16.76 5.92
CA PHE A 278 11.01 15.81 6.93
C PHE A 278 11.40 14.37 6.57
N SER A 279 11.21 13.97 5.32
CA SER A 279 11.63 12.67 4.79
C SER A 279 13.16 12.46 4.92
N PHE A 280 13.96 13.49 4.62
CA PHE A 280 15.41 13.44 4.83
C PHE A 280 15.78 13.23 6.30
N VAL A 281 15.13 13.95 7.23
CA VAL A 281 15.36 13.79 8.67
C VAL A 281 15.00 12.38 9.14
N LEU A 282 13.88 11.82 8.64
CA LEU A 282 13.48 10.44 8.96
C LEU A 282 14.46 9.41 8.40
N THR A 283 14.96 9.63 7.17
CA THR A 283 15.99 8.78 6.55
C THR A 283 17.28 8.80 7.36
N TRP A 284 17.73 9.99 7.76
CA TRP A 284 18.88 10.15 8.62
C TRP A 284 18.73 9.42 9.96
N LYS A 285 17.58 9.57 10.62
CA LYS A 285 17.28 8.85 11.87
C LYS A 285 17.25 7.33 11.67
N MET A 286 16.66 6.86 10.58
CA MET A 286 16.62 5.43 10.25
C MET A 286 18.04 4.88 10.06
N LEU A 287 18.88 5.56 9.29
CA LEU A 287 20.29 5.16 9.09
C LEU A 287 21.08 5.21 10.39
N SER A 288 20.89 6.25 11.19
CA SER A 288 21.58 6.37 12.50
C SER A 288 21.23 5.21 13.43
N LEU A 289 19.99 4.72 13.42
CA LEU A 289 19.57 3.56 14.20
C LEU A 289 20.15 2.25 13.62
N LEU A 290 20.27 2.13 12.30
CA LEU A 290 20.90 0.98 11.65
C LEU A 290 22.38 0.84 12.02
N TYR A 291 23.09 1.97 12.16
CA TYR A 291 24.53 2.00 12.47
C TYR A 291 24.82 2.18 13.97
N ALA A 292 23.82 2.53 14.79
CA ALA A 292 24.03 2.59 16.24
C ALA A 292 24.36 1.18 16.77
N GLN A 293 25.44 1.09 17.54
CA GLN A 293 25.72 -0.12 18.30
C GLN A 293 24.46 -0.52 19.07
N TYR A 294 24.16 -1.79 18.98
CA TYR A 294 22.90 -2.36 19.35
C TYR A 294 22.47 -2.00 20.81
N LYS A 295 21.27 -1.44 20.93
CA LYS A 295 20.55 -1.27 22.22
C LYS A 295 19.15 -1.89 22.09
N PRO A 296 18.64 -2.55 23.15
CA PRO A 296 17.25 -3.02 23.17
C PRO A 296 16.28 -1.90 22.77
N GLY A 297 15.29 -2.20 21.94
CA GLY A 297 14.31 -1.24 21.44
C GLY A 297 14.71 -0.43 20.20
N ASN A 298 15.94 -0.53 19.68
CA ASN A 298 16.32 0.17 18.46
C ASN A 298 15.58 -0.38 17.24
N PHE A 299 15.31 -1.70 17.19
CA PHE A 299 14.57 -2.32 16.12
C PHE A 299 13.15 -1.74 16.00
N GLN A 300 12.42 -1.63 17.12
CA GLN A 300 11.09 -1.03 17.13
C GLN A 300 11.12 0.43 16.67
N LYS A 301 12.07 1.22 17.18
CA LYS A 301 12.23 2.62 16.72
C LYS A 301 12.54 2.72 15.24
N LEU A 302 13.35 1.80 14.70
CA LEU A 302 13.65 1.71 13.27
C LEU A 302 12.40 1.45 12.45
N CYS A 303 11.57 0.50 12.88
CA CYS A 303 10.30 0.19 12.25
C CYS A 303 9.35 1.39 12.24
N ASP A 304 9.18 2.08 13.38
CA ASP A 304 8.33 3.28 13.50
C ASP A 304 8.78 4.41 12.57
N ILE A 305 10.09 4.65 12.51
CA ILE A 305 10.66 5.68 11.63
C ILE A 305 10.49 5.29 10.17
N GLY A 306 10.72 4.03 9.83
CA GLY A 306 10.52 3.50 8.48
C GLY A 306 9.08 3.66 8.00
N TRP A 307 8.10 3.40 8.87
CA TRP A 307 6.70 3.60 8.57
C TRP A 307 6.34 5.08 8.32
N LYS A 308 6.79 5.98 9.20
CA LYS A 308 6.60 7.43 9.04
C LYS A 308 7.23 7.95 7.76
N HIS A 309 8.43 7.46 7.42
CA HIS A 309 9.13 7.77 6.19
C HIS A 309 8.34 7.29 4.96
N THR A 310 7.83 6.05 4.99
CA THR A 310 6.99 5.50 3.93
C THR A 310 5.74 6.35 3.70
N LEU A 311 5.03 6.74 4.76
CA LEU A 311 3.85 7.60 4.66
C LEU A 311 4.21 8.97 4.08
N THR A 312 5.35 9.56 4.46
CA THR A 312 5.79 10.86 3.95
C THR A 312 6.03 10.81 2.45
N ILE A 313 6.74 9.79 1.95
CA ILE A 313 6.98 9.63 0.51
C ILE A 313 5.68 9.36 -0.24
N LEU A 314 4.74 8.60 0.34
CA LEU A 314 3.43 8.32 -0.26
C LEU A 314 2.57 9.58 -0.40
N THR A 315 2.63 10.51 0.55
CA THR A 315 1.84 11.74 0.51
C THR A 315 2.37 12.77 -0.47
N LEU A 316 3.67 12.74 -0.82
CA LEU A 316 4.27 13.67 -1.77
C LEU A 316 3.61 13.64 -3.15
N PRO A 317 3.43 12.46 -3.81
CA PRO A 317 2.75 12.40 -5.09
C PRO A 317 1.31 12.90 -5.01
N ALA A 318 0.60 12.58 -3.94
CA ALA A 318 -0.79 13.00 -3.76
C ALA A 318 -0.92 14.52 -3.68
N ILE A 319 -0.06 15.20 -2.89
CA ILE A 319 -0.05 16.65 -2.79
C ILE A 319 0.34 17.27 -4.12
N LEU A 320 1.37 16.72 -4.79
CA LEU A 320 1.84 17.22 -6.06
C LEU A 320 0.78 17.18 -7.17
N PHE A 321 -0.01 16.10 -7.24
CA PHE A 321 -0.96 15.90 -8.34
C PHE A 321 -2.37 16.34 -8.03
N PHE A 322 -2.83 16.18 -6.78
CA PHE A 322 -4.24 16.46 -6.46
C PHE A 322 -4.49 17.92 -6.06
N LEU A 323 -3.61 18.52 -5.27
CA LEU A 323 -3.85 19.88 -4.78
C LEU A 323 -3.86 20.91 -5.90
N PRO A 324 -2.86 20.97 -6.82
CA PRO A 324 -2.85 21.97 -7.88
C PRO A 324 -3.79 21.65 -9.04
N LEU A 325 -4.02 20.37 -9.36
CA LEU A 325 -4.78 19.96 -10.54
C LEU A 325 -6.27 19.80 -10.25
N ASN A 326 -6.62 19.21 -9.09
CA ASN A 326 -8.01 18.92 -8.78
C ASN A 326 -8.26 18.69 -7.28
N LEU A 327 -8.84 19.68 -6.62
CA LEU A 327 -9.21 19.60 -5.21
C LEU A 327 -10.23 18.49 -4.90
N GLN A 328 -11.06 18.09 -5.88
CA GLN A 328 -12.03 17.01 -5.69
C GLN A 328 -11.34 15.67 -5.53
N PHE A 329 -10.29 15.39 -6.34
CA PHE A 329 -9.47 14.20 -6.17
C PHE A 329 -8.77 14.18 -4.81
N LEU A 330 -8.20 15.31 -4.40
CA LEU A 330 -7.58 15.43 -3.08
C LEU A 330 -8.59 15.16 -1.96
N PHE A 331 -9.80 15.73 -2.04
CA PHE A 331 -10.83 15.49 -1.05
C PHE A 331 -11.25 14.02 -0.97
N VAL A 332 -11.45 13.37 -2.12
CA VAL A 332 -11.77 11.92 -2.19
C VAL A 332 -10.67 11.08 -1.59
N MET A 333 -9.41 11.41 -1.90
CA MET A 333 -8.25 10.70 -1.37
C MET A 333 -8.15 10.86 0.16
N LEU A 334 -8.31 12.09 0.68
CA LEU A 334 -8.30 12.34 2.12
C LEU A 334 -9.46 11.62 2.83
N SER A 335 -10.63 11.54 2.18
CA SER A 335 -11.77 10.78 2.68
C SER A 335 -11.46 9.27 2.70
N ALA A 336 -10.84 8.74 1.66
CA ALA A 336 -10.40 7.34 1.60
C ALA A 336 -9.34 7.01 2.65
N PHE A 337 -8.55 8.00 3.09
CA PHE A 337 -7.63 7.86 4.22
C PHE A 337 -8.36 7.94 5.58
N ALA A 338 -9.15 8.99 5.79
CA ALA A 338 -9.77 9.27 7.10
C ALA A 338 -10.85 8.25 7.47
N PHE A 339 -11.68 7.85 6.51
CA PHE A 339 -12.83 6.98 6.75
C PHE A 339 -12.43 5.61 7.32
N PRO A 340 -11.46 4.86 6.78
CA PRO A 340 -10.97 3.63 7.38
C PRO A 340 -10.44 3.82 8.81
N GLN A 341 -9.76 4.93 9.09
CA GLN A 341 -9.23 5.21 10.42
C GLN A 341 -10.35 5.45 11.45
N ILE A 342 -11.39 6.17 11.04
CA ILE A 342 -12.59 6.39 11.87
C ILE A 342 -13.28 5.07 12.16
N ILE A 343 -13.50 4.23 11.13
CA ILE A 343 -14.14 2.91 11.30
C ILE A 343 -13.31 2.03 12.22
N THR A 344 -11.98 2.01 12.08
CA THR A 344 -11.11 1.25 12.98
C THR A 344 -11.33 1.64 14.42
N LYS A 345 -11.34 2.95 14.72
CA LYS A 345 -11.62 3.45 16.09
C LYS A 345 -12.98 3.03 16.62
N LEU A 346 -14.01 3.02 15.76
CA LEU A 346 -15.36 2.63 16.14
C LEU A 346 -15.51 1.12 16.40
N LEU A 347 -14.78 0.29 15.66
CA LEU A 347 -14.87 -1.16 15.76
C LEU A 347 -13.97 -1.75 16.86
N ASP A 348 -12.73 -1.28 16.96
CA ASP A 348 -11.68 -1.87 17.82
C ASP A 348 -11.40 -1.04 19.09
N GLY A 349 -12.05 0.13 19.26
CA GLY A 349 -11.78 1.07 20.36
C GLY A 349 -10.57 1.96 20.05
N PRO A 350 -9.98 2.62 21.08
CA PRO A 350 -8.82 3.47 20.84
C PRO A 350 -7.73 2.63 20.15
N LEU A 351 -7.27 3.13 19.01
CA LEU A 351 -6.21 2.49 18.23
C LEU A 351 -5.02 2.19 19.12
N ARG A 352 -4.94 0.99 19.64
CA ARG A 352 -3.64 0.43 19.91
C ARG A 352 -3.00 0.26 18.54
N TYR A 353 -1.84 0.83 18.35
CA TYR A 353 -0.97 0.57 17.20
C TYR A 353 -0.45 -0.88 17.35
N GLU A 354 -1.38 -1.86 17.35
CA GLU A 354 -1.11 -3.29 17.55
C GLU A 354 -0.23 -3.90 16.46
N ILE A 355 0.07 -3.13 15.40
CA ILE A 355 1.01 -3.57 14.36
C ILE A 355 2.43 -3.71 14.93
N TRP A 356 2.73 -3.03 16.05
CA TRP A 356 4.09 -2.84 16.51
C TRP A 356 4.35 -3.37 17.94
N GLU A 357 3.30 -3.52 18.75
CA GLU A 357 3.46 -3.89 20.18
C GLU A 357 3.51 -5.41 20.43
N ASN A 358 3.12 -6.27 19.50
CA ASN A 358 2.98 -7.71 19.72
C ASN A 358 4.05 -8.57 19.03
N ASN A 359 5.15 -8.00 18.57
CA ASN A 359 6.33 -8.74 18.10
C ASN A 359 7.52 -8.65 19.07
N LEU A 360 7.25 -8.38 20.36
CA LEU A 360 8.23 -8.49 21.43
C LEU A 360 8.00 -9.76 22.24
#